data_39548e305b0c0438e39f59d26141ceb3
#
_entry.id   39548e305b0c0438e39f59d26141ceb3
#
_cell.length_a   1.000
_cell.length_b   1.000
_cell.length_c   1.000
_cell.angle_alpha   90.00
_cell.angle_beta   90.00
_cell.angle_gamma   90.00
#
_symmetry.space_group_name_H-M   'P 1'
#
loop_
_entity.id
_entity.type
_entity.pdbx_description
1 polymer ?
#
loop_
_entity_poly.entity_id
_entity_poly.type
_entity_poly.pdbx_seq_one_letter_code
_entity_poly.pdbx_strand_id
1 'polypeptide(L)'
;MVAEGESRGGAAAEPSALDDETVFIEPRWPIALPLASYIAITIVLRIVEPERETLGPDWLVPSIEIGLLFALIAANPAHLVGRARWLRPLAITLIGLLAVVAMVANVILITDLVKGSKVTQSATSLLASGAIIWLGNALIFGLLYWELDSGGPLARYRRDRAHPDVAFSQQLDPELAPEGWRPVYVDYLILGITTSTAFSPTDVMPMSPWAKLMMAVQSLVSLTVIGLVIARAVNAFT
;
A
#
# COMPACT_ATOMS: atom_id res chain seq x y z
N MET A 1 -25.62 -16.97 -73.01
CA MET A 1 -24.23 -17.40 -72.80
C MET A 1 -23.51 -16.22 -72.19
N VAL A 2 -23.57 -16.13 -70.86
CA VAL A 2 -22.98 -15.02 -70.04
C VAL A 2 -22.10 -15.69 -69.01
N ALA A 3 -20.84 -15.34 -69.04
CA ALA A 3 -19.84 -15.86 -68.11
C ALA A 3 -19.91 -15.11 -66.80
N GLU A 4 -20.10 -15.83 -65.72
CA GLU A 4 -19.95 -15.34 -64.35
C GLU A 4 -18.45 -15.25 -63.98
N GLY A 5 -18.00 -14.04 -63.72
CA GLY A 5 -16.68 -13.78 -63.15
C GLY A 5 -16.74 -13.78 -61.62
N GLU A 6 -16.24 -14.82 -60.99
CA GLU A 6 -16.02 -14.88 -59.55
C GLU A 6 -14.89 -13.94 -59.16
N SER A 7 -15.25 -12.84 -58.48
CA SER A 7 -14.34 -12.00 -57.77
C SER A 7 -14.03 -12.62 -56.38
N ARG A 8 -12.90 -13.30 -56.26
CA ARG A 8 -12.34 -13.68 -54.96
C ARG A 8 -11.81 -12.44 -54.28
N GLY A 9 -12.65 -11.83 -53.42
CA GLY A 9 -12.21 -10.84 -52.43
C GLY A 9 -11.34 -11.54 -51.39
N GLY A 10 -10.04 -11.29 -51.44
CA GLY A 10 -9.13 -11.62 -50.36
C GLY A 10 -9.54 -10.83 -49.11
N ALA A 11 -10.07 -11.53 -48.12
CA ALA A 11 -10.20 -10.98 -46.77
C ALA A 11 -8.79 -10.71 -46.28
N ALA A 12 -8.39 -9.42 -46.28
CA ALA A 12 -7.26 -8.97 -45.50
C ALA A 12 -7.58 -9.29 -44.03
N ALA A 13 -6.80 -10.17 -43.45
CA ALA A 13 -6.85 -10.42 -42.01
C ALA A 13 -6.65 -9.09 -41.31
N GLU A 14 -7.64 -8.59 -40.58
CA GLU A 14 -7.49 -7.48 -39.66
C GLU A 14 -6.36 -7.85 -38.70
N PRO A 15 -5.35 -6.97 -38.50
CA PRO A 15 -4.36 -7.20 -37.48
C PRO A 15 -5.10 -7.33 -36.15
N SER A 16 -4.85 -8.42 -35.42
CA SER A 16 -5.49 -8.67 -34.14
C SER A 16 -5.15 -7.48 -33.25
N ALA A 17 -6.16 -6.85 -32.67
CA ALA A 17 -6.06 -5.71 -31.75
C ALA A 17 -5.24 -6.01 -30.48
N LEU A 18 -4.52 -7.12 -30.45
CA LEU A 18 -3.66 -7.58 -29.36
C LEU A 18 -2.19 -7.22 -29.55
N ASP A 19 -1.77 -6.73 -30.72
CA ASP A 19 -0.35 -6.54 -31.02
C ASP A 19 0.19 -5.13 -30.80
N ASP A 20 -0.65 -4.14 -30.41
CA ASP A 20 -0.21 -2.75 -30.22
C ASP A 20 -0.57 -2.15 -28.82
N GLU A 21 -0.97 -2.97 -27.87
CA GLU A 21 -1.03 -2.54 -26.47
C GLU A 21 0.40 -2.55 -25.88
N THR A 22 1.12 -1.47 -26.04
CA THR A 22 2.27 -1.18 -25.20
C THR A 22 1.80 -1.25 -23.75
N VAL A 23 2.07 -2.40 -23.12
CA VAL A 23 1.63 -2.71 -21.76
C VAL A 23 2.25 -1.67 -20.84
N PHE A 24 1.53 -0.59 -20.57
CA PHE A 24 1.94 0.41 -19.59
C PHE A 24 1.78 -0.21 -18.20
N ILE A 25 2.81 -0.91 -17.77
CA ILE A 25 2.89 -1.47 -16.42
C ILE A 25 3.38 -0.36 -15.52
N GLU A 26 2.62 -0.09 -14.47
CA GLU A 26 2.98 0.90 -13.46
C GLU A 26 4.40 0.65 -12.94
N PRO A 27 5.32 1.62 -13.06
CA PRO A 27 6.67 1.45 -12.56
C PRO A 27 6.66 1.25 -11.04
N ARG A 28 7.49 0.37 -10.52
CA ARG A 28 7.54 0.04 -9.07
C ARG A 28 8.34 1.07 -8.25
N TRP A 29 9.04 2.00 -8.87
CA TRP A 29 9.82 3.01 -8.15
C TRP A 29 8.97 3.94 -7.24
N PRO A 30 7.71 4.31 -7.56
CA PRO A 30 6.88 5.11 -6.65
C PRO A 30 6.56 4.39 -5.35
N ILE A 31 6.61 3.05 -5.34
CA ILE A 31 6.40 2.21 -4.15
C ILE A 31 7.72 2.03 -3.40
N ALA A 32 8.82 1.81 -4.13
CA ALA A 32 10.12 1.54 -3.55
C ALA A 32 10.67 2.73 -2.76
N LEU A 33 10.46 3.97 -3.23
CA LEU A 33 10.97 5.17 -2.56
C LEU A 33 10.39 5.40 -1.16
N PRO A 34 9.05 5.45 -0.96
CA PRO A 34 8.49 5.61 0.38
C PRO A 34 8.88 4.48 1.32
N LEU A 35 8.89 3.24 0.83
CA LEU A 35 9.28 2.09 1.63
C LEU A 35 10.75 2.14 2.03
N ALA A 36 11.67 2.46 1.10
CA ALA A 36 13.08 2.62 1.40
C ALA A 36 13.33 3.77 2.39
N SER A 37 12.62 4.88 2.23
CA SER A 37 12.70 6.01 3.16
C SER A 37 12.22 5.61 4.57
N TYR A 38 11.14 4.87 4.67
CA TYR A 38 10.64 4.35 5.94
C TYR A 38 11.64 3.40 6.59
N ILE A 39 12.20 2.44 5.84
CA ILE A 39 13.25 1.51 6.32
C ILE A 39 14.47 2.30 6.82
N ALA A 40 14.92 3.31 6.08
CA ALA A 40 16.04 4.14 6.48
C ALA A 40 15.76 4.88 7.81
N ILE A 41 14.56 5.45 7.95
CA ILE A 41 14.14 6.14 9.18
C ILE A 41 14.07 5.16 10.35
N THR A 42 13.51 3.98 10.18
CA THR A 42 13.41 2.96 11.25
C THR A 42 14.78 2.45 11.68
N ILE A 43 15.72 2.27 10.74
CA ILE A 43 17.11 1.90 11.06
C ILE A 43 17.82 3.01 11.83
N VAL A 44 17.71 4.27 11.38
CA VAL A 44 18.33 5.42 12.07
C VAL A 44 17.82 5.54 13.51
N LEU A 45 16.51 5.39 13.72
CA LEU A 45 15.95 5.41 15.07
C LEU A 45 16.50 4.31 15.98
N ARG A 46 16.66 3.10 15.46
CA ARG A 46 17.24 2.00 16.24
C ARG A 46 18.68 2.27 16.65
N ILE A 47 19.44 2.97 15.81
CA ILE A 47 20.82 3.38 16.12
C ILE A 47 20.83 4.47 17.20
N VAL A 48 19.89 5.42 17.12
CA VAL A 48 19.83 6.58 18.03
C VAL A 48 19.20 6.22 19.38
N GLU A 49 18.20 5.29 19.38
CA GLU A 49 17.47 4.85 20.58
C GLU A 49 17.57 3.32 20.77
N PRO A 50 18.74 2.77 21.13
CA PRO A 50 18.95 1.33 21.25
C PRO A 50 18.16 0.68 22.40
N GLU A 51 17.74 1.44 23.41
CA GLU A 51 16.95 0.93 24.55
C GLU A 51 15.46 0.73 24.25
N ARG A 52 15.05 0.99 23.01
CA ARG A 52 13.65 0.83 22.60
C ARG A 52 13.27 -0.65 22.55
N GLU A 53 12.18 -1.03 23.21
CA GLU A 53 11.63 -2.39 23.10
C GLU A 53 11.26 -2.69 21.65
N THR A 54 11.80 -3.77 21.10
CA THR A 54 11.57 -4.22 19.74
C THR A 54 10.92 -5.58 19.74
N LEU A 55 10.17 -5.89 18.65
CA LEU A 55 9.62 -7.21 18.42
C LEU A 55 10.73 -8.20 18.04
N GLY A 56 11.19 -8.97 19.02
CA GLY A 56 12.23 -9.98 18.80
C GLY A 56 13.62 -9.39 18.53
N PRO A 57 14.51 -10.12 17.85
CA PRO A 57 15.85 -9.66 17.53
C PRO A 57 15.83 -8.41 16.63
N ASP A 58 16.74 -7.48 16.88
CA ASP A 58 16.79 -6.18 16.17
C ASP A 58 16.91 -6.28 14.64
N TRP A 59 17.42 -7.37 14.13
CA TRP A 59 17.55 -7.64 12.70
C TRP A 59 16.26 -8.14 12.03
N LEU A 60 15.28 -8.66 12.80
CA LEU A 60 14.11 -9.35 12.25
C LEU A 60 13.22 -8.42 11.39
N VAL A 61 12.78 -7.31 11.97
CA VAL A 61 11.89 -6.36 11.26
C VAL A 61 12.57 -5.72 10.06
N PRO A 62 13.81 -5.17 10.17
CA PRO A 62 14.52 -4.66 8.99
C PRO A 62 14.74 -5.71 7.90
N SER A 63 15.00 -6.97 8.26
CA SER A 63 15.17 -8.04 7.27
C SER A 63 13.89 -8.31 6.49
N ILE A 64 12.73 -8.29 7.14
CA ILE A 64 11.43 -8.45 6.49
C ILE A 64 11.16 -7.25 5.56
N GLU A 65 11.42 -6.03 6.03
CA GLU A 65 11.25 -4.80 5.25
C GLU A 65 12.15 -4.78 4.01
N ILE A 66 13.43 -5.11 4.16
CA ILE A 66 14.40 -5.21 3.05
C ILE A 66 13.99 -6.34 2.09
N GLY A 67 13.56 -7.48 2.62
CA GLY A 67 13.05 -8.60 1.83
C GLY A 67 11.83 -8.21 0.99
N LEU A 68 10.90 -7.43 1.56
CA LEU A 68 9.76 -6.90 0.83
C LEU A 68 10.18 -5.90 -0.25
N LEU A 69 11.08 -4.97 0.09
CA LEU A 69 11.60 -4.00 -0.89
C LEU A 69 12.25 -4.73 -2.07
N PHE A 70 13.08 -5.74 -1.79
CA PHE A 70 13.70 -6.56 -2.83
C PHE A 70 12.65 -7.32 -3.65
N ALA A 71 11.66 -7.95 -3.01
CA ALA A 71 10.60 -8.66 -3.69
C ALA A 71 9.76 -7.72 -4.59
N LEU A 72 9.46 -6.50 -4.14
CA LEU A 72 8.74 -5.50 -4.92
C LEU A 72 9.54 -5.03 -6.14
N ILE A 73 10.86 -4.82 -5.99
CA ILE A 73 11.75 -4.45 -7.10
C ILE A 73 11.91 -5.61 -8.08
N ALA A 74 12.13 -6.83 -7.58
CA ALA A 74 12.31 -8.03 -8.40
C ALA A 74 11.03 -8.43 -9.15
N ALA A 75 9.87 -8.17 -8.56
CA ALA A 75 8.56 -8.42 -9.16
C ALA A 75 8.15 -7.38 -10.22
N ASN A 76 9.10 -6.60 -10.76
CA ASN A 76 8.82 -5.62 -11.80
C ASN A 76 8.24 -6.33 -13.06
N PRO A 77 6.95 -6.11 -13.38
CA PRO A 77 6.29 -6.84 -14.45
C PRO A 77 6.76 -6.46 -15.86
N ALA A 78 7.53 -5.37 -16.01
CA ALA A 78 8.04 -4.92 -17.30
C ALA A 78 8.85 -5.99 -18.08
N HIS A 79 9.30 -7.06 -17.40
CA HIS A 79 10.10 -8.12 -18.00
C HIS A 79 9.58 -9.56 -17.76
N LEU A 80 8.38 -9.74 -17.15
CA LEU A 80 8.00 -11.05 -16.62
C LEU A 80 6.56 -11.51 -16.94
N VAL A 81 6.11 -11.38 -18.16
CA VAL A 81 4.77 -11.82 -18.59
C VAL A 81 4.47 -13.32 -18.33
N GLY A 82 5.49 -14.13 -18.05
CA GLY A 82 5.30 -15.57 -17.83
C GLY A 82 5.79 -16.12 -16.47
N ARG A 83 6.67 -15.42 -15.76
CA ARG A 83 7.41 -15.95 -14.60
C ARG A 83 6.87 -15.51 -13.22
N ALA A 84 5.93 -14.59 -13.19
CA ALA A 84 5.58 -13.84 -11.97
C ALA A 84 4.45 -14.45 -11.12
N ARG A 85 3.94 -15.66 -11.42
CA ARG A 85 2.80 -16.23 -10.67
C ARG A 85 3.08 -16.46 -9.18
N TRP A 86 4.32 -16.79 -8.82
CA TRP A 86 4.71 -17.02 -7.42
C TRP A 86 5.17 -15.75 -6.69
N LEU A 87 5.55 -14.69 -7.41
CA LEU A 87 6.00 -13.42 -6.81
C LEU A 87 4.86 -12.67 -6.14
N ARG A 88 3.66 -12.72 -6.70
CA ARG A 88 2.48 -12.08 -6.12
C ARG A 88 2.09 -12.66 -4.75
N PRO A 89 1.90 -13.99 -4.57
CA PRO A 89 1.62 -14.54 -3.25
C PRO A 89 2.77 -14.25 -2.25
N LEU A 90 4.03 -14.21 -2.70
CA LEU A 90 5.14 -13.80 -1.86
C LEU A 90 5.01 -12.34 -1.42
N ALA A 91 4.72 -11.41 -2.31
CA ALA A 91 4.51 -10.00 -1.99
C ALA A 91 3.34 -9.83 -1.00
N ILE A 92 2.19 -10.46 -1.26
CA ILE A 92 1.03 -10.42 -0.35
C ILE A 92 1.40 -10.99 1.03
N THR A 93 2.14 -12.09 1.09
CA THR A 93 2.57 -12.69 2.36
C THR A 93 3.51 -11.75 3.12
N LEU A 94 4.48 -11.13 2.43
CA LEU A 94 5.40 -10.18 3.06
C LEU A 94 4.68 -8.92 3.54
N ILE A 95 3.78 -8.35 2.74
CA ILE A 95 2.97 -7.19 3.13
C ILE A 95 2.05 -7.56 4.32
N GLY A 96 1.43 -8.73 4.27
CA GLY A 96 0.62 -9.24 5.37
C GLY A 96 1.42 -9.43 6.66
N LEU A 97 2.63 -9.97 6.56
CA LEU A 97 3.54 -10.11 7.69
C LEU A 97 3.95 -8.75 8.26
N LEU A 98 4.28 -7.76 7.41
CA LEU A 98 4.55 -6.39 7.85
C LEU A 98 3.33 -5.75 8.52
N ALA A 99 2.12 -5.99 8.02
CA ALA A 99 0.91 -5.50 8.65
C ALA A 99 0.71 -6.09 10.06
N VAL A 100 0.99 -7.38 10.24
CA VAL A 100 0.97 -8.02 11.57
C VAL A 100 2.04 -7.42 12.48
N VAL A 101 3.27 -7.24 11.99
CA VAL A 101 4.37 -6.61 12.75
C VAL A 101 4.01 -5.19 13.14
N ALA A 102 3.45 -4.38 12.23
CA ALA A 102 3.00 -3.03 12.52
C ALA A 102 1.87 -3.02 13.56
N MET A 103 0.92 -3.94 13.48
CA MET A 103 -0.16 -4.06 14.45
C MET A 103 0.36 -4.39 15.84
N VAL A 104 1.32 -5.32 15.95
CA VAL A 104 1.95 -5.65 17.24
C VAL A 104 2.78 -4.46 17.76
N ALA A 105 3.50 -3.73 16.90
CA ALA A 105 4.22 -2.51 17.29
C ALA A 105 3.26 -1.44 17.83
N ASN A 106 2.07 -1.28 17.26
CA ASN A 106 1.02 -0.40 17.79
C ASN A 106 0.54 -0.86 19.17
N VAL A 107 0.32 -2.14 19.38
CA VAL A 107 -0.10 -2.69 20.69
C VAL A 107 0.98 -2.46 21.74
N ILE A 108 2.26 -2.66 21.40
CA ILE A 108 3.39 -2.39 22.31
C ILE A 108 3.41 -0.90 22.65
N LEU A 109 3.37 -0.01 21.65
CA LEU A 109 3.34 1.43 21.92
C LEU A 109 2.16 1.84 22.81
N ILE A 110 0.96 1.34 22.55
CA ILE A 110 -0.22 1.60 23.38
C ILE A 110 0.00 1.12 24.82
N THR A 111 0.55 -0.08 25.00
CA THR A 111 0.83 -0.60 26.36
C THR A 111 1.89 0.22 27.11
N ASP A 112 2.93 0.65 26.40
CA ASP A 112 3.98 1.51 26.95
C ASP A 112 3.44 2.89 27.35
N LEU A 113 2.58 3.46 26.52
CA LEU A 113 1.90 4.73 26.79
C LEU A 113 1.03 4.63 28.06
N VAL A 114 0.31 3.53 28.24
CA VAL A 114 -0.56 3.30 29.41
C VAL A 114 0.25 3.02 30.67
N LYS A 115 1.29 2.17 30.58
CA LYS A 115 2.08 1.75 31.74
C LYS A 115 3.16 2.74 32.14
N GLY A 116 3.62 3.60 31.24
CA GLY A 116 4.71 4.54 31.46
C GLY A 116 6.08 3.87 31.40
N SER A 117 6.58 3.63 30.16
CA SER A 117 7.94 3.11 29.94
C SER A 117 8.97 4.24 29.90
N LYS A 118 10.28 3.90 29.89
CA LYS A 118 11.37 4.90 29.78
C LYS A 118 11.24 5.76 28.51
N VAL A 119 10.80 5.16 27.39
CA VAL A 119 10.57 5.86 26.12
C VAL A 119 9.49 6.93 26.24
N THR A 120 8.53 6.75 27.13
CA THR A 120 7.42 7.70 27.35
C THR A 120 7.77 8.85 28.33
N GLN A 121 8.97 8.88 28.86
CA GLN A 121 9.44 9.95 29.77
C GLN A 121 9.97 11.18 29.01
N SER A 122 10.40 11.01 27.76
CA SER A 122 10.82 12.10 26.87
C SER A 122 9.71 12.42 25.87
N ALA A 123 9.19 13.64 25.89
CA ALA A 123 8.17 14.08 24.93
C ALA A 123 8.68 13.98 23.49
N THR A 124 9.95 14.28 23.24
CA THR A 124 10.55 14.21 21.89
C THR A 124 10.62 12.77 21.37
N SER A 125 11.15 11.83 22.19
CA SER A 125 11.21 10.41 21.80
C SER A 125 9.82 9.83 21.60
N LEU A 126 8.87 10.22 22.42
CA LEU A 126 7.48 9.80 22.32
C LEU A 126 6.82 10.26 21.00
N LEU A 127 6.97 11.56 20.69
CA LEU A 127 6.42 12.12 19.45
C LEU A 127 7.09 11.52 18.21
N ALA A 128 8.42 11.36 18.23
CA ALA A 128 9.16 10.72 17.14
C ALA A 128 8.70 9.28 16.92
N SER A 129 8.62 8.49 17.99
CA SER A 129 8.16 7.10 17.94
C SER A 129 6.72 6.98 17.44
N GLY A 130 5.83 7.82 17.94
CA GLY A 130 4.44 7.85 17.50
C GLY A 130 4.29 8.23 16.04
N ALA A 131 5.02 9.25 15.58
CA ALA A 131 5.01 9.68 14.18
C ALA A 131 5.49 8.59 13.23
N ILE A 132 6.53 7.83 13.61
CA ILE A 132 7.08 6.77 12.75
C ILE A 132 6.16 5.56 12.70
N ILE A 133 5.58 5.14 13.83
CA ILE A 133 4.59 4.06 13.82
C ILE A 133 3.36 4.47 13.02
N TRP A 134 2.91 5.71 13.15
CA TRP A 134 1.81 6.24 12.37
C TRP A 134 2.12 6.26 10.86
N LEU A 135 3.31 6.74 10.48
CA LEU A 135 3.76 6.73 9.08
C LEU A 135 3.86 5.30 8.53
N GLY A 136 4.43 4.38 9.33
CA GLY A 136 4.49 2.96 8.98
C GLY A 136 3.12 2.35 8.73
N ASN A 137 2.15 2.64 9.58
CA ASN A 137 0.76 2.24 9.37
C ASN A 137 0.23 2.76 8.03
N ALA A 138 0.37 4.06 7.76
CA ALA A 138 -0.12 4.66 6.52
C ALA A 138 0.48 3.99 5.27
N LEU A 139 1.80 3.74 5.28
CA LEU A 139 2.52 3.08 4.19
C LEU A 139 2.10 1.62 3.99
N ILE A 140 2.01 0.84 5.07
CA ILE A 140 1.67 -0.59 5.01
C ILE A 140 0.22 -0.78 4.55
N PHE A 141 -0.72 0.01 5.07
CA PHE A 141 -2.11 -0.06 4.64
C PHE A 141 -2.28 0.44 3.20
N GLY A 142 -1.55 1.48 2.79
CA GLY A 142 -1.51 1.91 1.39
C GLY A 142 -1.03 0.80 0.45
N LEU A 143 0.01 0.04 0.84
CA LEU A 143 0.48 -1.14 0.09
C LEU A 143 -0.57 -2.26 0.06
N LEU A 144 -1.25 -2.52 1.18
CA LEU A 144 -2.31 -3.52 1.24
C LEU A 144 -3.48 -3.16 0.33
N TYR A 145 -3.95 -1.92 0.37
CA TYR A 145 -5.02 -1.47 -0.54
C TYR A 145 -4.59 -1.63 -1.99
N TRP A 146 -3.39 -1.17 -2.35
CA TRP A 146 -2.86 -1.25 -3.71
C TRP A 146 -2.72 -2.68 -4.23
N GLU A 147 -2.23 -3.62 -3.39
CA GLU A 147 -2.02 -5.01 -3.79
C GLU A 147 -3.32 -5.84 -3.80
N LEU A 148 -4.29 -5.51 -2.93
CA LEU A 148 -5.51 -6.30 -2.78
C LEU A 148 -6.65 -5.82 -3.64
N ASP A 149 -6.75 -4.49 -3.91
CA ASP A 149 -7.85 -3.93 -4.69
C ASP A 149 -7.97 -4.58 -6.07
N SER A 150 -9.19 -4.98 -6.41
CA SER A 150 -9.57 -5.55 -7.72
C SER A 150 -8.73 -6.75 -8.15
N GLY A 151 -8.13 -7.46 -7.20
CA GLY A 151 -7.25 -8.59 -7.49
C GLY A 151 -5.80 -8.19 -7.79
N GLY A 152 -5.40 -6.95 -7.51
CA GLY A 152 -4.04 -6.42 -7.61
C GLY A 152 -3.74 -5.69 -8.92
N PRO A 153 -2.55 -5.09 -9.02
CA PRO A 153 -2.20 -4.18 -10.11
C PRO A 153 -2.40 -4.77 -11.52
N LEU A 154 -1.98 -6.02 -11.72
CA LEU A 154 -2.12 -6.68 -13.02
C LEU A 154 -3.58 -6.99 -13.35
N ALA A 155 -4.38 -7.42 -12.37
CA ALA A 155 -5.80 -7.70 -12.57
C ALA A 155 -6.59 -6.40 -12.84
N ARG A 156 -6.24 -5.31 -12.16
CA ARG A 156 -6.79 -3.97 -12.46
C ARG A 156 -6.44 -3.53 -13.87
N TYR A 157 -5.21 -3.75 -14.29
CA TYR A 157 -4.77 -3.43 -15.65
C TYR A 157 -5.60 -4.18 -16.69
N ARG A 158 -5.79 -5.50 -16.51
CA ARG A 158 -6.57 -6.38 -17.41
C ARG A 158 -8.07 -6.21 -17.30
N ARG A 159 -8.55 -5.44 -16.31
CA ARG A 159 -9.99 -5.31 -15.99
C ARG A 159 -10.65 -6.67 -15.72
N ASP A 160 -9.94 -7.57 -15.03
CA ASP A 160 -10.41 -8.93 -14.74
C ASP A 160 -11.65 -8.93 -13.83
N ARG A 161 -11.92 -7.82 -13.11
CA ARG A 161 -13.10 -7.64 -12.26
C ARG A 161 -13.97 -6.49 -12.74
N ALA A 162 -15.27 -6.72 -12.74
CA ALA A 162 -16.28 -5.73 -13.16
C ALA A 162 -16.38 -4.53 -12.18
N HIS A 163 -16.10 -4.77 -10.89
CA HIS A 163 -16.23 -3.75 -9.84
C HIS A 163 -14.95 -3.67 -9.01
N PRO A 164 -14.50 -2.45 -8.66
CA PRO A 164 -13.36 -2.26 -7.76
C PRO A 164 -13.78 -2.59 -6.32
N ASP A 165 -12.80 -2.99 -5.49
CA ASP A 165 -13.00 -3.13 -4.05
C ASP A 165 -12.92 -1.77 -3.36
N VAL A 166 -12.16 -0.84 -3.96
CA VAL A 166 -12.00 0.57 -3.54
C VAL A 166 -12.25 1.45 -4.76
N ALA A 167 -13.28 2.29 -4.73
CA ALA A 167 -13.65 3.17 -5.83
C ALA A 167 -13.18 4.60 -5.57
N PHE A 168 -12.42 5.15 -6.51
CA PHE A 168 -11.98 6.54 -6.51
C PHE A 168 -13.00 7.42 -7.23
N SER A 169 -13.07 8.71 -6.89
CA SER A 169 -14.00 9.67 -7.50
C SER A 169 -13.85 9.71 -9.02
N GLN A 170 -12.63 9.59 -9.55
CA GLN A 170 -12.34 9.56 -10.98
C GLN A 170 -12.88 8.30 -11.69
N GLN A 171 -13.15 7.23 -10.96
CA GLN A 171 -13.80 6.03 -11.50
C GLN A 171 -15.33 6.16 -11.46
N LEU A 172 -15.86 6.92 -10.50
CA LEU A 172 -17.30 7.13 -10.33
C LEU A 172 -17.82 8.22 -11.26
N ASP A 173 -17.00 9.23 -11.52
CA ASP A 173 -17.29 10.32 -12.44
C ASP A 173 -16.13 10.48 -13.45
N PRO A 174 -16.20 9.80 -14.60
CA PRO A 174 -15.16 9.86 -15.62
C PRO A 174 -14.91 11.27 -16.20
N GLU A 175 -15.85 12.22 -16.06
CA GLU A 175 -15.67 13.59 -16.55
C GLU A 175 -14.63 14.36 -15.70
N LEU A 176 -14.38 13.90 -14.47
CA LEU A 176 -13.39 14.50 -13.57
C LEU A 176 -11.96 14.03 -13.81
N ALA A 177 -11.75 13.08 -14.71
CA ALA A 177 -10.44 12.46 -14.92
C ALA A 177 -10.02 12.48 -16.40
N PRO A 178 -8.70 12.45 -16.69
CA PRO A 178 -8.20 12.22 -18.03
C PRO A 178 -8.72 10.88 -18.58
N GLU A 179 -8.90 10.82 -19.91
CA GLU A 179 -9.32 9.60 -20.59
C GLU A 179 -8.38 8.42 -20.24
N GLY A 180 -8.98 7.29 -19.88
CA GLY A 180 -8.23 6.10 -19.51
C GLY A 180 -7.57 6.14 -18.12
N TRP A 181 -7.91 7.11 -17.27
CA TRP A 181 -7.38 7.19 -15.90
C TRP A 181 -7.54 5.88 -15.13
N ARG A 182 -6.52 5.54 -14.37
CA ARG A 182 -6.49 4.35 -13.47
C ARG A 182 -5.77 4.71 -12.18
N PRO A 183 -6.19 4.15 -11.04
CA PRO A 183 -5.52 4.41 -9.78
C PRO A 183 -4.11 3.84 -9.80
N VAL A 184 -3.14 4.66 -9.39
CA VAL A 184 -1.73 4.30 -9.20
C VAL A 184 -1.40 4.20 -7.71
N TYR A 185 -0.20 3.70 -7.36
CA TYR A 185 0.17 3.52 -5.95
C TYR A 185 0.00 4.78 -5.10
N VAL A 186 0.27 5.96 -5.66
CA VAL A 186 0.14 7.23 -4.92
C VAL A 186 -1.29 7.47 -4.45
N ASP A 187 -2.30 7.08 -5.20
CA ASP A 187 -3.71 7.21 -4.81
C ASP A 187 -4.02 6.36 -3.55
N TYR A 188 -3.49 5.13 -3.52
CA TYR A 188 -3.62 4.24 -2.36
C TYR A 188 -2.76 4.69 -1.16
N LEU A 189 -1.61 5.32 -1.40
CA LEU A 189 -0.80 5.92 -0.34
C LEU A 189 -1.57 7.07 0.33
N ILE A 190 -2.17 7.96 -0.47
CA ILE A 190 -3.01 9.04 0.05
C ILE A 190 -4.22 8.48 0.79
N LEU A 191 -4.87 7.43 0.28
CA LEU A 191 -5.92 6.72 1.02
C LEU A 191 -5.42 6.20 2.38
N GLY A 192 -4.23 5.58 2.42
CA GLY A 192 -3.60 5.13 3.67
C GLY A 192 -3.34 6.27 4.65
N ILE A 193 -2.82 7.40 4.16
CA ILE A 193 -2.56 8.60 4.97
C ILE A 193 -3.88 9.19 5.51
N THR A 194 -4.86 9.44 4.66
CA THR A 194 -6.14 10.04 5.04
C THR A 194 -6.93 9.17 6.01
N THR A 195 -6.92 7.85 5.79
CA THR A 195 -7.53 6.89 6.73
C THR A 195 -6.80 6.88 8.08
N SER A 196 -5.46 7.02 8.09
CA SER A 196 -4.67 7.08 9.33
C SER A 196 -4.86 8.38 10.13
N THR A 197 -5.28 9.47 9.49
CA THR A 197 -5.62 10.71 10.19
C THR A 197 -7.02 10.69 10.81
N ALA A 198 -7.80 9.62 10.57
CA ALA A 198 -9.22 9.50 10.92
C ALA A 198 -10.11 10.61 10.29
N PHE A 199 -9.60 11.37 9.35
CA PHE A 199 -10.40 12.19 8.46
C PHE A 199 -10.94 11.28 7.35
N SER A 200 -12.24 11.28 7.17
CA SER A 200 -12.89 10.46 6.13
C SER A 200 -12.28 10.81 4.77
N PRO A 201 -11.77 9.86 3.99
CA PRO A 201 -11.35 10.16 2.64
C PRO A 201 -12.58 10.66 1.88
N THR A 202 -12.49 11.85 1.32
CA THR A 202 -13.62 12.49 0.62
C THR A 202 -13.77 12.02 -0.82
N ASP A 203 -12.73 11.38 -1.36
CA ASP A 203 -12.55 11.02 -2.75
C ASP A 203 -12.49 9.50 -3.00
N VAL A 204 -12.62 8.68 -1.94
CA VAL A 204 -12.47 7.22 -2.03
C VAL A 204 -13.57 6.50 -1.26
N MET A 205 -14.23 5.54 -1.91
CA MET A 205 -15.30 4.74 -1.32
C MET A 205 -14.89 3.25 -1.22
N PRO A 206 -14.88 2.65 -0.01
CA PRO A 206 -14.72 1.21 0.13
C PRO A 206 -16.01 0.50 -0.31
N MET A 207 -15.91 -0.32 -1.35
CA MET A 207 -17.06 -1.01 -1.95
C MET A 207 -17.22 -2.41 -1.37
N SER A 208 -16.12 -3.12 -1.13
CA SER A 208 -16.15 -4.49 -0.60
C SER A 208 -16.16 -4.53 0.93
N PRO A 209 -16.69 -5.60 1.55
CA PRO A 209 -16.67 -5.77 3.01
C PRO A 209 -15.28 -5.77 3.61
N TRP A 210 -14.30 -6.39 2.94
CA TRP A 210 -12.93 -6.42 3.44
C TRP A 210 -12.28 -5.03 3.44
N ALA A 211 -12.52 -4.22 2.38
CA ALA A 211 -11.99 -2.86 2.31
C ALA A 211 -12.57 -1.99 3.43
N LYS A 212 -13.89 -2.09 3.69
CA LYS A 212 -14.56 -1.41 4.81
C LYS A 212 -13.94 -1.79 6.15
N LEU A 213 -13.73 -3.10 6.38
CA LEU A 213 -13.17 -3.60 7.63
C LEU A 213 -11.71 -3.12 7.80
N MET A 214 -10.89 -3.19 6.76
CA MET A 214 -9.49 -2.73 6.81
C MET A 214 -9.41 -1.24 7.11
N MET A 215 -10.22 -0.41 6.45
CA MET A 215 -10.27 1.04 6.72
C MET A 215 -10.73 1.33 8.16
N ALA A 216 -11.72 0.61 8.66
CA ALA A 216 -12.18 0.75 10.05
C ALA A 216 -11.10 0.37 11.05
N VAL A 217 -10.40 -0.75 10.85
CA VAL A 217 -9.29 -1.20 11.70
C VAL A 217 -8.14 -0.18 11.67
N GLN A 218 -7.74 0.25 10.50
CA GLN A 218 -6.68 1.26 10.34
C GLN A 218 -7.02 2.56 11.06
N SER A 219 -8.22 3.09 10.85
CA SER A 219 -8.68 4.33 11.49
C SER A 219 -8.71 4.20 13.01
N LEU A 220 -9.24 3.10 13.54
CA LEU A 220 -9.34 2.88 14.98
C LEU A 220 -7.95 2.81 15.64
N VAL A 221 -7.03 2.04 15.05
CA VAL A 221 -5.65 1.91 15.54
C VAL A 221 -4.94 3.26 15.50
N SER A 222 -5.00 3.95 14.36
CA SER A 222 -4.34 5.24 14.19
C SER A 222 -4.89 6.31 15.13
N LEU A 223 -6.21 6.39 15.29
CA LEU A 223 -6.85 7.32 16.23
C LEU A 223 -6.43 7.05 17.67
N THR A 224 -6.36 5.78 18.08
CA THR A 224 -5.93 5.37 19.42
C THR A 224 -4.47 5.79 19.66
N VAL A 225 -3.57 5.52 18.71
CA VAL A 225 -2.16 5.89 18.82
C VAL A 225 -2.00 7.41 18.90
N ILE A 226 -2.60 8.15 17.97
CA ILE A 226 -2.50 9.63 17.97
C ILE A 226 -3.05 10.20 19.27
N GLY A 227 -4.23 9.77 19.72
CA GLY A 227 -4.86 10.26 20.93
C GLY A 227 -4.01 10.02 22.19
N LEU A 228 -3.46 8.82 22.33
CA LEU A 228 -2.60 8.46 23.47
C LEU A 228 -1.25 9.18 23.42
N VAL A 229 -0.63 9.29 22.25
CA VAL A 229 0.64 10.02 22.08
C VAL A 229 0.48 11.49 22.47
N ILE A 230 -0.59 12.15 21.97
CA ILE A 230 -0.87 13.56 22.32
C ILE A 230 -1.13 13.70 23.82
N ALA A 231 -2.00 12.86 24.40
CA ALA A 231 -2.33 12.91 25.81
C ALA A 231 -1.09 12.74 26.70
N ARG A 232 -0.19 11.81 26.33
CA ARG A 232 1.04 11.56 27.08
C ARG A 232 2.07 12.66 26.87
N ALA A 233 2.20 13.19 25.66
CA ALA A 233 3.12 14.30 25.37
C ALA A 233 2.75 15.55 26.17
N VAL A 234 1.47 15.89 26.27
CA VAL A 234 1.01 17.02 27.12
C VAL A 234 1.43 16.84 28.57
N ASN A 235 1.26 15.62 29.12
CA ASN A 235 1.66 15.33 30.50
C ASN A 235 3.20 15.35 30.72
N ALA A 236 3.99 15.14 29.67
CA ALA A 236 5.46 15.16 29.76
C ALA A 236 6.04 16.58 29.64
N PHE A 237 5.25 17.57 29.22
CA PHE A 237 5.63 18.99 29.20
C PHE A 237 5.25 19.73 30.47
N THR A 238 4.40 19.15 31.32
CA THR A 238 4.00 19.72 32.63
C THR A 238 4.82 19.10 33.76
#